data_b84cd8d596dc4493ac9f6e4f567c8429
#
_entry.id   b84cd8d596dc4493ac9f6e4f567c8429
#
_cell.length_a   1.000
_cell.length_b   1.000
_cell.length_c   1.000
_cell.angle_alpha   90.00
_cell.angle_beta   90.00
_cell.angle_gamma   90.00
#
_symmetry.space_group_name_H-M   'P 1'
#
loop_
_entity.id
_entity.type
_entity.pdbx_description
1 polymer ?
#
loop_
_entity_poly.entity_id
_entity_poly.type
_entity_poly.pdbx_seq_one_letter_code
_entity_poly.pdbx_strand_id
1 'polypeptide(L)'
;MSFSMDLSHEVLTRFDEEGLLGEIEINGYKENFFSPVRFWSRMDYLKSWKKSLDQGLQSHGHAALATSMYDPNSSNFVFCWVIYIESEQAYIQNHVIFLNELSVPFVPEDINLHIYPREEISEDGMKISQWSVDTASVAQFSEMLGKWISEN
;
A
#
# COMPACT_ATOMS: atom_id res chain seq x y z
N MET A 1 2.51 18.58 -7.94
CA MET A 1 2.20 17.63 -6.89
C MET A 1 2.77 16.28 -7.27
N SER A 2 3.17 15.47 -6.27
CA SER A 2 3.84 14.21 -6.56
C SER A 2 3.43 13.11 -5.59
N PHE A 3 3.38 11.90 -6.10
CA PHE A 3 3.17 10.69 -5.33
C PHE A 3 4.03 9.58 -5.90
N SER A 4 4.76 8.87 -5.06
CA SER A 4 5.49 7.68 -5.47
C SER A 4 5.73 6.73 -4.29
N MET A 5 5.91 5.46 -4.62
CA MET A 5 6.43 4.44 -3.70
C MET A 5 7.47 3.64 -4.44
N ASP A 6 8.56 3.30 -3.77
CA ASP A 6 9.54 2.42 -4.36
C ASP A 6 10.10 1.44 -3.34
N LEU A 7 10.75 0.41 -3.85
CA LEU A 7 11.47 -0.58 -3.06
C LEU A 7 12.88 -0.72 -3.61
N SER A 8 13.87 -0.70 -2.73
CA SER A 8 15.25 -0.96 -3.09
C SER A 8 15.39 -2.36 -3.68
N HIS A 9 16.38 -2.54 -4.55
CA HIS A 9 16.75 -3.87 -5.07
C HIS A 9 17.63 -4.64 -4.09
N GLU A 10 18.25 -3.94 -3.14
CA GLU A 10 19.19 -4.53 -2.20
C GLU A 10 18.47 -5.10 -0.99
N VAL A 11 18.73 -6.38 -0.69
CA VAL A 11 18.18 -7.05 0.47
C VAL A 11 19.00 -6.66 1.70
N LEU A 12 18.32 -6.21 2.74
CA LEU A 12 18.91 -5.86 4.03
C LEU A 12 18.38 -6.81 5.09
N THR A 13 19.10 -6.91 6.21
CA THR A 13 18.67 -7.69 7.35
C THR A 13 18.39 -6.76 8.53
N ARG A 14 17.17 -6.82 9.08
CA ARG A 14 16.76 -6.08 10.27
C ARG A 14 16.05 -7.02 11.23
N PHE A 15 16.46 -7.02 12.50
CA PHE A 15 15.83 -7.86 13.53
C PHE A 15 15.71 -9.32 13.08
N ASP A 16 16.79 -9.87 12.52
CA ASP A 16 16.89 -11.24 12.01
C ASP A 16 15.94 -11.52 10.83
N GLU A 17 15.48 -10.50 10.13
CA GLU A 17 14.58 -10.64 9.00
C GLU A 17 15.15 -9.94 7.76
N GLU A 18 15.09 -10.64 6.62
CA GLU A 18 15.50 -10.08 5.34
C GLU A 18 14.34 -9.30 4.71
N GLY A 19 14.67 -8.15 4.13
CA GLY A 19 13.68 -7.33 3.48
C GLY A 19 14.30 -6.22 2.66
N LEU A 20 13.44 -5.38 2.11
CA LEU A 20 13.82 -4.27 1.25
C LEU A 20 13.40 -2.96 1.91
N LEU A 21 14.29 -1.98 1.84
CA LEU A 21 13.95 -0.63 2.28
C LEU A 21 13.10 0.03 1.21
N GLY A 22 11.95 0.53 1.62
CA GLY A 22 11.05 1.27 0.75
C GLY A 22 10.91 2.71 1.19
N GLU A 23 10.34 3.51 0.30
CA GLU A 23 10.04 4.91 0.58
C GLU A 23 8.71 5.28 -0.08
N ILE A 24 7.86 6.00 0.66
CA ILE A 24 6.70 6.67 0.10
C ILE A 24 6.96 8.17 0.10
N GLU A 25 6.59 8.84 -0.98
CA GLU A 25 6.69 10.29 -1.11
C GLU A 25 5.31 10.84 -1.48
N ILE A 26 4.82 11.82 -0.70
CA ILE A 26 3.52 12.45 -0.91
C ILE A 26 3.72 13.96 -0.81
N ASN A 27 3.77 14.65 -1.96
CA ASN A 27 3.96 16.09 -2.01
C ASN A 27 5.14 16.59 -1.16
N GLY A 28 6.27 15.87 -1.23
CA GLY A 28 7.46 16.25 -0.48
C GLY A 28 7.59 15.59 0.88
N TYR A 29 6.51 15.09 1.46
CA TYR A 29 6.59 14.28 2.68
C TYR A 29 7.16 12.92 2.33
N LYS A 30 8.14 12.46 3.07
CA LYS A 30 8.80 11.17 2.83
C LYS A 30 8.82 10.34 4.09
N GLU A 31 8.55 9.05 3.92
CA GLU A 31 8.62 8.10 5.02
C GLU A 31 9.18 6.78 4.48
N ASN A 32 10.06 6.17 5.25
CA ASN A 32 10.62 4.88 4.90
C ASN A 32 9.81 3.75 5.53
N PHE A 33 9.84 2.59 4.88
CA PHE A 33 9.27 1.36 5.43
C PHE A 33 10.16 0.19 5.05
N PHE A 34 9.95 -0.95 5.71
CA PHE A 34 10.75 -2.16 5.49
C PHE A 34 9.79 -3.26 5.03
N SER A 35 10.02 -3.78 3.82
CA SER A 35 9.17 -4.81 3.23
C SER A 35 9.85 -6.16 3.31
N PRO A 36 9.36 -7.09 4.15
CA PRO A 36 9.95 -8.42 4.28
C PRO A 36 9.81 -9.21 2.97
N VAL A 37 10.82 -10.03 2.66
CA VAL A 37 10.84 -10.82 1.42
C VAL A 37 10.80 -12.33 1.67
N ARG A 38 10.36 -12.73 2.86
CA ARG A 38 10.20 -14.15 3.19
C ARG A 38 9.05 -14.79 2.39
N PHE A 39 7.95 -14.07 2.22
CA PHE A 39 6.76 -14.55 1.52
C PHE A 39 6.64 -13.97 0.12
N TRP A 40 6.86 -12.66 -0.02
CA TRP A 40 6.81 -11.94 -1.30
C TRP A 40 8.19 -11.44 -1.71
N SER A 41 8.47 -11.54 -3.01
CA SER A 41 9.62 -10.87 -3.63
C SER A 41 9.30 -9.40 -3.88
N ARG A 42 10.33 -8.64 -4.30
CA ARG A 42 10.13 -7.26 -4.73
C ARG A 42 9.05 -7.16 -5.81
N MET A 43 9.14 -8.04 -6.80
CA MET A 43 8.19 -8.03 -7.93
C MET A 43 6.76 -8.34 -7.48
N ASP A 44 6.60 -9.21 -6.48
CA ASP A 44 5.27 -9.51 -5.93
C ASP A 44 4.64 -8.26 -5.32
N TYR A 45 5.41 -7.46 -4.58
CA TYR A 45 4.93 -6.19 -4.05
C TYR A 45 4.52 -5.23 -5.17
N LEU A 46 5.38 -5.05 -6.17
CA LEU A 46 5.10 -4.12 -7.27
C LEU A 46 3.83 -4.53 -8.04
N LYS A 47 3.67 -5.81 -8.32
CA LYS A 47 2.48 -6.31 -9.01
C LYS A 47 1.21 -6.14 -8.19
N SER A 48 1.30 -6.35 -6.88
CA SER A 48 0.18 -6.13 -5.97
C SER A 48 -0.23 -4.66 -5.96
N TRP A 49 0.75 -3.75 -5.86
CA TRP A 49 0.48 -2.31 -5.91
C TRP A 49 -0.22 -1.93 -7.22
N LYS A 50 0.29 -2.44 -8.34
CA LYS A 50 -0.28 -2.13 -9.66
C LYS A 50 -1.72 -2.58 -9.77
N LYS A 51 -2.02 -3.80 -9.36
CA LYS A 51 -3.37 -4.34 -9.39
C LYS A 51 -4.32 -3.53 -8.51
N SER A 52 -3.90 -3.22 -7.29
CA SER A 52 -4.71 -2.43 -6.35
C SER A 52 -5.00 -1.04 -6.89
N LEU A 53 -3.98 -0.38 -7.44
CA LEU A 53 -4.14 0.96 -8.01
C LEU A 53 -5.08 0.96 -9.21
N ASP A 54 -4.93 0.01 -10.11
CA ASP A 54 -5.81 -0.08 -11.28
C ASP A 54 -7.26 -0.28 -10.87
N GLN A 55 -7.51 -1.15 -9.89
CA GLN A 55 -8.86 -1.36 -9.37
C GLN A 55 -9.42 -0.09 -8.72
N GLY A 56 -8.64 0.56 -7.88
CA GLY A 56 -9.08 1.77 -7.20
C GLY A 56 -9.34 2.93 -8.14
N LEU A 57 -8.48 3.11 -9.14
CA LEU A 57 -8.64 4.17 -10.12
C LEU A 57 -9.86 3.94 -11.02
N GLN A 58 -10.10 2.69 -11.44
CA GLN A 58 -11.24 2.37 -12.29
C GLN A 58 -12.57 2.53 -11.56
N SER A 59 -12.63 2.13 -10.30
CA SER A 59 -13.87 2.17 -9.52
C SER A 59 -14.11 3.50 -8.83
N HIS A 60 -13.16 4.44 -8.90
CA HIS A 60 -13.17 5.69 -8.13
C HIS A 60 -13.33 5.41 -6.64
N GLY A 61 -12.68 4.35 -6.17
CA GLY A 61 -12.78 3.88 -4.81
C GLY A 61 -11.49 4.04 -4.03
N HIS A 62 -10.86 2.92 -3.67
CA HIS A 62 -9.63 2.94 -2.90
C HIS A 62 -8.65 1.88 -3.38
N ALA A 63 -7.39 2.05 -3.00
CA ALA A 63 -6.33 1.11 -3.29
C ALA A 63 -5.47 0.90 -2.05
N ALA A 64 -5.27 -0.35 -1.65
CA ALA A 64 -4.35 -0.71 -0.57
C ALA A 64 -3.03 -1.18 -1.17
N LEU A 65 -1.94 -0.55 -0.74
CA LEU A 65 -0.59 -0.88 -1.19
C LEU A 65 0.15 -1.52 -0.01
N ALA A 66 0.26 -2.84 -0.04
CA ALA A 66 0.87 -3.58 1.06
C ALA A 66 2.37 -3.30 1.16
N THR A 67 2.85 -3.02 2.38
CA THR A 67 4.27 -2.81 2.64
C THR A 67 4.89 -3.96 3.43
N SER A 68 4.08 -4.77 4.11
CA SER A 68 4.56 -5.98 4.77
C SER A 68 3.59 -7.12 4.50
N MET A 69 4.05 -8.13 3.77
CA MET A 69 3.24 -9.30 3.49
C MET A 69 3.96 -10.54 3.94
N TYR A 70 3.31 -11.27 4.84
CA TYR A 70 3.74 -12.58 5.31
C TYR A 70 2.72 -13.61 4.85
N ASP A 71 3.02 -14.89 5.04
CA ASP A 71 2.06 -15.94 4.74
C ASP A 71 0.77 -15.69 5.54
N PRO A 72 -0.38 -15.47 4.84
CA PRO A 72 -1.63 -15.16 5.53
C PRO A 72 -2.11 -16.27 6.48
N ASN A 73 -1.66 -17.51 6.27
CA ASN A 73 -2.03 -18.63 7.12
C ASN A 73 -1.31 -18.61 8.46
N SER A 74 -0.23 -17.86 8.58
CA SER A 74 0.57 -17.80 9.80
C SER A 74 0.78 -16.39 10.33
N SER A 75 0.22 -15.37 9.66
CA SER A 75 0.35 -13.97 10.05
C SER A 75 -0.94 -13.43 10.63
N ASN A 76 -0.82 -12.44 11.50
CA ASN A 76 -1.96 -11.80 12.15
C ASN A 76 -2.32 -10.44 11.54
N PHE A 77 -1.42 -9.85 10.75
CA PHE A 77 -1.67 -8.49 10.24
C PHE A 77 -0.88 -8.21 8.97
N VAL A 78 -1.38 -7.21 8.22
CA VAL A 78 -0.71 -6.65 7.03
C VAL A 78 -0.66 -5.14 7.20
N PHE A 79 0.53 -4.54 7.03
CA PHE A 79 0.66 -3.09 6.96
C PHE A 79 0.49 -2.64 5.52
N CYS A 80 -0.23 -1.54 5.34
CA CYS A 80 -0.44 -0.99 4.00
C CYS A 80 -0.65 0.52 4.03
N TRP A 81 -0.38 1.15 2.90
CA TRP A 81 -0.82 2.51 2.64
C TRP A 81 -2.11 2.43 1.84
N VAL A 82 -3.12 3.17 2.26
CA VAL A 82 -4.42 3.18 1.57
C VAL A 82 -4.60 4.52 0.90
N ILE A 83 -4.94 4.47 -0.39
CA ILE A 83 -5.22 5.66 -1.19
C ILE A 83 -6.71 5.68 -1.46
N TYR A 84 -7.40 6.70 -0.93
CA TYR A 84 -8.82 6.91 -1.16
C TYR A 84 -8.99 7.93 -2.28
N ILE A 85 -9.64 7.52 -3.35
CA ILE A 85 -9.82 8.37 -4.53
C ILE A 85 -11.19 9.02 -4.48
N GLU A 86 -11.19 10.35 -4.33
CA GLU A 86 -12.41 11.13 -4.24
C GLU A 86 -12.38 12.21 -5.32
N SER A 87 -12.77 11.83 -6.53
CA SER A 87 -12.77 12.70 -7.70
C SER A 87 -11.33 13.11 -8.06
N GLU A 88 -11.01 14.39 -8.04
CA GLU A 88 -9.67 14.88 -8.42
C GLU A 88 -8.67 14.86 -7.30
N GLN A 89 -9.10 14.56 -6.07
CA GLN A 89 -8.23 14.46 -4.90
C GLN A 89 -8.14 13.03 -4.42
N ALA A 90 -6.97 12.66 -3.95
CA ALA A 90 -6.74 11.38 -3.30
C ALA A 90 -6.23 11.63 -1.88
N TYR A 91 -6.71 10.85 -0.93
CA TYR A 91 -6.32 10.93 0.47
C TYR A 91 -5.59 9.66 0.86
N ILE A 92 -4.47 9.81 1.53
CA ILE A 92 -3.56 8.70 1.81
C ILE A 92 -3.42 8.54 3.31
N GLN A 93 -3.66 7.31 3.79
CA GLN A 93 -3.56 6.96 5.20
C GLN A 93 -2.74 5.68 5.35
N ASN A 94 -2.05 5.53 6.46
CA ASN A 94 -1.33 4.31 6.80
C ASN A 94 -2.26 3.43 7.63
N HIS A 95 -2.45 2.17 7.23
CA HIS A 95 -3.39 1.25 7.86
C HIS A 95 -2.76 -0.09 8.22
N VAL A 96 -3.38 -0.76 9.19
CA VAL A 96 -3.09 -2.14 9.53
C VAL A 96 -4.37 -2.95 9.30
N ILE A 97 -4.25 -4.05 8.55
CA ILE A 97 -5.35 -4.98 8.39
C ILE A 97 -5.09 -6.13 9.37
N PHE A 98 -6.00 -6.33 10.33
CA PHE A 98 -5.90 -7.43 11.29
C PHE A 98 -6.59 -8.65 10.71
N LEU A 99 -5.82 -9.67 10.32
CA LEU A 99 -6.33 -10.82 9.60
C LEU A 99 -7.28 -11.68 10.44
N ASN A 100 -7.08 -11.73 11.75
CA ASN A 100 -7.93 -12.50 12.65
C ASN A 100 -9.28 -11.83 12.92
N GLU A 101 -9.48 -10.58 12.48
CA GLU A 101 -10.75 -9.87 12.62
C GLU A 101 -11.62 -9.97 11.37
N LEU A 102 -11.10 -10.58 10.30
CA LEU A 102 -11.83 -10.71 9.05
C LEU A 102 -12.85 -11.85 9.12
N SER A 103 -14.02 -11.64 8.51
CA SER A 103 -15.08 -12.65 8.46
C SER A 103 -14.86 -13.68 7.36
N VAL A 104 -13.93 -13.42 6.44
CA VAL A 104 -13.57 -14.32 5.35
C VAL A 104 -12.06 -14.47 5.31
N PRO A 105 -11.52 -15.54 4.71
CA PRO A 105 -10.07 -15.70 4.57
C PRO A 105 -9.47 -14.55 3.79
N PHE A 106 -8.30 -14.09 4.23
CA PHE A 106 -7.57 -13.04 3.54
C PHE A 106 -6.87 -13.61 2.31
N VAL A 107 -7.17 -13.04 1.15
CA VAL A 107 -6.51 -13.37 -0.12
C VAL A 107 -5.77 -12.12 -0.57
N PRO A 108 -4.42 -12.15 -0.63
CA PRO A 108 -3.66 -10.93 -0.97
C PRO A 108 -4.08 -10.25 -2.26
N GLU A 109 -4.51 -11.00 -3.27
CA GLU A 109 -4.98 -10.47 -4.54
C GLU A 109 -6.25 -9.63 -4.41
N ASP A 110 -7.00 -9.83 -3.33
CA ASP A 110 -8.26 -9.15 -3.06
C ASP A 110 -8.15 -8.19 -1.89
N ILE A 111 -6.96 -7.66 -1.63
CA ILE A 111 -6.69 -6.80 -0.47
C ILE A 111 -7.67 -5.63 -0.36
N ASN A 112 -8.10 -5.07 -1.50
CA ASN A 112 -9.00 -3.92 -1.50
C ASN A 112 -10.39 -4.21 -0.91
N LEU A 113 -10.79 -5.48 -0.83
CA LEU A 113 -12.06 -5.86 -0.22
C LEU A 113 -12.08 -5.63 1.30
N HIS A 114 -10.91 -5.51 1.92
CA HIS A 114 -10.78 -5.43 3.37
C HIS A 114 -10.55 -4.00 3.87
N ILE A 115 -10.75 -3.01 3.02
CA ILE A 115 -10.54 -1.61 3.36
C ILE A 115 -11.89 -0.97 3.65
N TYR A 116 -11.99 -0.37 4.84
CA TYR A 116 -13.19 0.36 5.25
C TYR A 116 -13.23 1.75 4.59
N PRO A 117 -14.42 2.37 4.52
CA PRO A 117 -14.52 3.75 4.02
C PRO A 117 -13.62 4.70 4.79
N ARG A 118 -13.21 5.77 4.14
CA ARG A 118 -12.31 6.76 4.73
C ARG A 118 -12.95 7.43 5.95
N GLU A 119 -12.19 7.50 7.02
CA GLU A 119 -12.56 8.22 8.23
C GLU A 119 -11.45 9.20 8.58
N GLU A 120 -11.80 10.32 9.20
CA GLU A 120 -10.84 11.33 9.64
C GLU A 120 -10.53 11.24 11.12
N ILE A 121 -11.42 10.59 11.87
CA ILE A 121 -11.30 10.46 13.34
C ILE A 121 -11.46 8.97 13.69
N SER A 122 -10.55 8.46 14.51
CA SER A 122 -10.59 7.07 14.97
C SER A 122 -11.70 6.85 16.00
N GLU A 123 -11.94 5.58 16.34
CA GLU A 123 -12.92 5.21 17.39
C GLU A 123 -12.60 5.87 18.73
N ASP A 124 -11.31 6.11 19.00
CA ASP A 124 -10.86 6.76 20.24
C ASP A 124 -10.98 8.29 20.21
N GLY A 125 -11.53 8.85 19.14
CA GLY A 125 -11.67 10.29 18.97
C GLY A 125 -10.40 10.99 18.53
N MET A 126 -9.37 10.27 18.14
CA MET A 126 -8.09 10.84 17.69
C MET A 126 -8.12 11.10 16.18
N LYS A 127 -7.48 12.18 15.78
CA LYS A 127 -7.35 12.49 14.35
C LYS A 127 -6.44 11.47 13.68
N ILE A 128 -6.92 10.89 12.57
CA ILE A 128 -6.14 9.94 11.77
C ILE A 128 -5.17 10.74 10.90
N SER A 129 -3.89 10.36 10.91
CA SER A 129 -2.88 10.98 10.04
C SER A 129 -3.24 10.74 8.59
N GLN A 130 -3.26 11.82 7.82
CA GLN A 130 -3.70 11.77 6.44
C GLN A 130 -2.94 12.80 5.61
N TRP A 131 -2.62 12.42 4.39
CA TRP A 131 -1.99 13.29 3.39
C TRP A 131 -2.88 13.33 2.16
N SER A 132 -2.77 14.39 1.39
CA SER A 132 -3.54 14.51 0.16
C SER A 132 -2.63 14.78 -1.03
N VAL A 133 -3.08 14.34 -2.20
CA VAL A 133 -2.40 14.54 -3.47
C VAL A 133 -3.48 14.54 -4.55
N ASP A 134 -3.21 15.09 -5.71
CA ASP A 134 -4.17 15.02 -6.80
C ASP A 134 -4.22 13.58 -7.37
N THR A 135 -5.41 13.17 -7.79
CA THR A 135 -5.62 11.84 -8.37
C THR A 135 -4.74 11.62 -9.60
N ALA A 136 -4.47 12.67 -10.37
CA ALA A 136 -3.60 12.57 -11.54
C ALA A 136 -2.19 12.07 -11.17
N SER A 137 -1.64 12.50 -10.04
CA SER A 137 -0.32 12.03 -9.58
C SER A 137 -0.34 10.55 -9.24
N VAL A 138 -1.43 10.06 -8.68
CA VAL A 138 -1.60 8.63 -8.39
C VAL A 138 -1.67 7.83 -9.69
N ALA A 139 -2.42 8.33 -10.69
CA ALA A 139 -2.52 7.68 -11.99
C ALA A 139 -1.16 7.64 -12.71
N GLN A 140 -0.38 8.73 -12.63
CA GLN A 140 0.96 8.76 -13.20
C GLN A 140 1.88 7.74 -12.55
N PHE A 141 1.80 7.59 -11.25
CA PHE A 141 2.58 6.58 -10.54
C PHE A 141 2.18 5.17 -11.00
N SER A 142 0.88 4.91 -11.16
CA SER A 142 0.41 3.61 -11.64
C SER A 142 0.99 3.29 -13.02
N GLU A 143 1.05 4.26 -13.92
CA GLU A 143 1.66 4.06 -15.24
C GLU A 143 3.16 3.76 -15.14
N MET A 144 3.88 4.51 -14.31
CA MET A 144 5.31 4.29 -14.08
C MET A 144 5.56 2.89 -13.51
N LEU A 145 4.71 2.47 -12.57
CA LEU A 145 4.79 1.15 -11.96
C LEU A 145 4.62 0.05 -13.00
N GLY A 146 3.67 0.23 -13.93
CA GLY A 146 3.48 -0.69 -15.04
C GLY A 146 4.73 -0.83 -15.91
N LYS A 147 5.44 0.27 -16.14
CA LYS A 147 6.71 0.25 -16.89
C LYS A 147 7.79 -0.50 -16.12
N TRP A 148 7.93 -0.25 -14.83
CA TRP A 148 8.91 -0.97 -14.01
C TRP A 148 8.67 -2.46 -14.04
N ILE A 149 7.43 -2.89 -13.96
CA ILE A 149 7.06 -4.32 -14.00
C ILE A 149 7.41 -4.92 -15.36
N SER A 150 7.15 -4.21 -16.46
CA SER A 150 7.40 -4.72 -17.79
C SER A 150 8.88 -4.76 -18.17
N GLU A 151 9.73 -4.01 -17.48
CA GLU A 151 11.18 -3.97 -17.74
C GLU A 151 11.95 -5.09 -17.01
N ASN A 152 11.27 -5.86 -16.21
CA ASN A 152 11.93 -6.92 -15.42
C ASN A 152 11.55 -8.31 -15.86
#